data_b62bae02550dfa7493372f34b0802039
#
_entry.id   b62bae02550dfa7493372f34b0802039
#
_cell.length_a   1.000
_cell.length_b   1.000
_cell.length_c   1.000
_cell.angle_alpha   90.00
_cell.angle_beta   90.00
_cell.angle_gamma   90.00
#
_symmetry.space_group_name_H-M   'P 1'
#
loop_
_entity.id
_entity.type
_entity.pdbx_description
1 polymer ?
#
loop_
_entity_poly.entity_id
_entity_poly.type
_entity_poly.pdbx_seq_one_letter_code
_entity_poly.pdbx_strand_id
1 'polypeptide(L)'
;EQNKDIGTAGMPANAGTLTYAKGTAKTTGTVKVDSWSVDATTGKVTYTLSGGAAGDTVTLPVIIKSTNYADATVNVVITLTKPSSSGGGGSSHSSRYTITVDSVKHGTITVSPKSAYKGDTVTITVKPDKGYELDTLKVLDKDGDKVKITEKKGKYTFTMPASKVTIKGKFVEEAPEQIFADVPVDAYCYEAVKWAASEGITGGIGNNLFAPGLPCTRGQIVTFLWRAAGSPAPKSMSSFADVAEDAYYAKAVAWAVENGITGGTGDGKFSPDATCTRAQAVTFLYRASGSPAVSGSAAFSDVAADAYYASAVKWAEKNGITGGIGGGLFGSGNNCTRGQIVTFLYRSVK
;
A
#
# COMPACT_ATOMS: atom_id res chain seq x y z
N GLU A 1 -9.07 23.65 -27.94
CA GLU A 1 -8.95 23.59 -26.46
C GLU A 1 -7.87 22.59 -26.08
N GLN A 2 -6.94 22.99 -25.25
CA GLN A 2 -5.95 22.09 -24.66
C GLN A 2 -6.22 22.01 -23.15
N ASN A 3 -6.18 20.80 -22.61
CA ASN A 3 -6.40 20.51 -21.21
C ASN A 3 -5.11 20.03 -20.55
N LYS A 4 -4.78 20.57 -19.38
CA LYS A 4 -3.67 20.11 -18.58
C LYS A 4 -4.18 19.81 -17.15
N ASP A 5 -3.94 18.59 -16.70
CA ASP A 5 -4.24 18.16 -15.34
C ASP A 5 -3.00 18.42 -14.47
N ILE A 6 -3.18 19.12 -13.34
CA ILE A 6 -2.10 19.43 -12.41
C ILE A 6 -1.84 18.25 -11.47
N GLY A 7 -2.84 17.40 -11.24
CA GLY A 7 -2.75 16.25 -10.35
C GLY A 7 -2.48 16.64 -8.88
N THR A 8 -2.35 15.64 -8.05
CA THR A 8 -2.00 15.77 -6.60
C THR A 8 -0.58 15.31 -6.30
N ALA A 9 0.24 15.06 -7.30
CA ALA A 9 1.61 14.58 -7.12
C ALA A 9 2.46 15.59 -6.34
N GLY A 10 3.05 15.16 -5.23
CA GLY A 10 3.87 15.99 -4.35
C GLY A 10 3.13 16.67 -3.19
N MET A 11 1.83 16.42 -3.03
CA MET A 11 1.09 16.91 -1.87
C MET A 11 1.36 16.03 -0.63
N PRO A 12 1.47 16.63 0.58
CA PRO A 12 1.57 15.88 1.82
C PRO A 12 0.36 14.98 2.04
N ALA A 13 0.57 13.80 2.66
CA ALA A 13 -0.49 12.84 2.95
C ALA A 13 -1.66 13.42 3.78
N ASN A 14 -1.41 14.48 4.56
CA ASN A 14 -2.37 15.13 5.46
C ASN A 14 -2.87 16.49 4.91
N ALA A 15 -2.85 16.70 3.61
CA ALA A 15 -3.27 17.96 3.01
C ALA A 15 -4.75 18.32 3.27
N GLY A 16 -5.57 17.33 3.67
CA GLY A 16 -7.01 17.51 3.84
C GLY A 16 -7.74 17.72 2.52
N THR A 17 -8.86 18.46 2.55
CA THR A 17 -9.59 18.76 1.32
C THR A 17 -8.84 19.79 0.49
N LEU A 18 -8.60 19.46 -0.78
CA LEU A 18 -7.97 20.35 -1.75
C LEU A 18 -9.04 21.01 -2.63
N THR A 19 -8.87 22.31 -2.87
CA THR A 19 -9.63 23.06 -3.87
C THR A 19 -8.68 23.88 -4.73
N TYR A 20 -9.11 24.18 -5.95
CA TYR A 20 -8.26 24.83 -6.95
C TYR A 20 -8.93 26.12 -7.43
N ALA A 21 -8.15 27.21 -7.52
CA ALA A 21 -8.59 28.48 -8.03
C ALA A 21 -7.61 29.02 -9.07
N LYS A 22 -8.11 29.86 -9.99
CA LYS A 22 -7.26 30.53 -10.97
C LYS A 22 -6.63 31.80 -10.40
N GLY A 23 -5.34 32.01 -10.70
CA GLY A 23 -4.68 33.31 -10.50
C GLY A 23 -4.77 34.20 -11.75
N THR A 24 -3.92 35.21 -11.82
CA THR A 24 -3.87 36.12 -12.97
C THR A 24 -2.92 35.58 -14.03
N ALA A 25 -3.43 35.32 -15.22
CA ALA A 25 -2.62 34.89 -16.35
C ALA A 25 -1.60 35.94 -16.77
N LYS A 26 -0.40 35.51 -17.16
CA LYS A 26 0.66 36.37 -17.70
C LYS A 26 1.10 35.84 -19.08
N THR A 27 1.38 36.75 -20.00
CA THR A 27 1.85 36.42 -21.35
C THR A 27 3.13 37.18 -21.66
N THR A 28 3.96 36.58 -22.53
CA THR A 28 5.09 37.25 -23.18
C THR A 28 4.86 37.21 -24.69
N GLY A 29 5.35 38.23 -25.39
CA GLY A 29 5.19 38.33 -26.84
C GLY A 29 3.79 38.81 -27.23
N THR A 30 3.26 38.27 -28.31
CA THR A 30 1.99 38.68 -28.94
C THR A 30 0.83 37.74 -28.68
N VAL A 31 1.07 36.64 -27.94
CA VAL A 31 0.02 35.66 -27.56
C VAL A 31 -0.99 36.27 -26.62
N LYS A 32 -2.26 35.97 -26.82
CA LYS A 32 -3.39 36.39 -25.96
C LYS A 32 -4.08 35.18 -25.37
N VAL A 33 -4.53 35.33 -24.11
CA VAL A 33 -5.40 34.35 -23.45
C VAL A 33 -6.84 34.81 -23.66
N ASP A 34 -7.57 34.16 -24.54
CA ASP A 34 -8.97 34.49 -24.82
C ASP A 34 -9.87 34.04 -23.68
N SER A 35 -9.61 32.84 -23.18
CA SER A 35 -10.28 32.30 -22.00
C SER A 35 -9.38 31.26 -21.29
N TRP A 36 -9.59 31.11 -19.99
CA TRP A 36 -9.07 29.97 -19.24
C TRP A 36 -9.85 29.76 -17.95
N SER A 37 -9.87 28.51 -17.48
CA SER A 37 -10.54 28.11 -16.25
C SER A 37 -9.77 26.99 -15.56
N VAL A 38 -10.04 26.85 -14.26
CA VAL A 38 -9.57 25.73 -13.45
C VAL A 38 -10.80 25.09 -12.82
N ASP A 39 -10.93 23.78 -12.96
CA ASP A 39 -11.95 23.02 -12.24
C ASP A 39 -11.60 23.02 -10.74
N ALA A 40 -12.52 23.48 -9.92
CA ALA A 40 -12.27 23.71 -8.49
C ALA A 40 -12.03 22.42 -7.69
N THR A 41 -12.45 21.27 -8.22
CA THR A 41 -12.36 19.97 -7.53
C THR A 41 -11.18 19.14 -8.05
N THR A 42 -10.97 19.14 -9.38
CA THR A 42 -9.97 18.28 -10.03
C THR A 42 -8.65 18.99 -10.35
N GLY A 43 -8.64 20.33 -10.31
CA GLY A 43 -7.49 21.13 -10.74
C GLY A 43 -7.28 21.15 -12.26
N LYS A 44 -8.20 20.59 -13.06
CA LYS A 44 -8.09 20.55 -14.52
C LYS A 44 -8.11 21.96 -15.11
N VAL A 45 -7.07 22.31 -15.87
CA VAL A 45 -6.92 23.60 -16.54
C VAL A 45 -7.39 23.50 -17.98
N THR A 46 -8.30 24.40 -18.37
CA THR A 46 -8.79 24.55 -19.74
C THR A 46 -8.47 25.96 -20.23
N TYR A 47 -7.96 26.11 -21.43
CA TYR A 47 -7.62 27.43 -21.98
C TYR A 47 -7.80 27.50 -23.49
N THR A 48 -8.03 28.74 -23.97
CA THR A 48 -8.03 29.10 -25.39
C THR A 48 -7.07 30.29 -25.58
N LEU A 49 -6.19 30.16 -26.56
CA LEU A 49 -5.21 31.18 -26.89
C LEU A 49 -5.41 31.64 -28.35
N SER A 50 -5.11 32.90 -28.61
CA SER A 50 -5.07 33.47 -29.95
C SER A 50 -3.80 34.29 -30.20
N GLY A 51 -3.44 34.48 -31.46
CA GLY A 51 -2.22 35.18 -31.83
C GLY A 51 -0.96 34.44 -31.39
N GLY A 52 0.13 35.17 -31.25
CA GLY A 52 1.41 34.66 -30.76
C GLY A 52 2.39 34.23 -31.84
N ALA A 53 3.67 34.28 -31.48
CA ALA A 53 4.81 33.82 -32.25
C ALA A 53 5.51 32.67 -31.54
N ALA A 54 6.33 31.91 -32.27
CA ALA A 54 7.16 30.86 -31.67
C ALA A 54 8.10 31.47 -30.62
N GLY A 55 8.12 30.90 -29.43
CA GLY A 55 8.85 31.42 -28.28
C GLY A 55 8.01 32.25 -27.31
N ASP A 56 6.81 32.72 -27.71
CA ASP A 56 5.90 33.36 -26.78
C ASP A 56 5.46 32.39 -25.68
N THR A 57 5.26 32.90 -24.48
CA THR A 57 4.84 32.09 -23.35
C THR A 57 3.56 32.59 -22.70
N VAL A 58 2.77 31.66 -22.22
CA VAL A 58 1.63 31.92 -21.34
C VAL A 58 1.85 31.21 -20.03
N THR A 59 1.76 31.94 -18.92
CA THR A 59 1.79 31.41 -17.58
C THR A 59 0.40 31.52 -16.94
N LEU A 60 -0.18 30.39 -16.55
CA LEU A 60 -1.48 30.29 -15.90
C LEU A 60 -1.26 29.82 -14.46
N PRO A 61 -1.30 30.73 -13.46
CA PRO A 61 -1.10 30.35 -12.06
C PRO A 61 -2.35 29.66 -11.51
N VAL A 62 -2.19 28.47 -10.96
CA VAL A 62 -3.23 27.74 -10.23
C VAL A 62 -2.93 27.80 -8.75
N ILE A 63 -3.85 28.34 -7.98
CA ILE A 63 -3.77 28.41 -6.53
C ILE A 63 -4.41 27.14 -5.97
N ILE A 64 -3.62 26.36 -5.25
CA ILE A 64 -4.06 25.15 -4.55
C ILE A 64 -4.32 25.53 -3.10
N LYS A 65 -5.55 25.39 -2.66
CA LYS A 65 -5.99 25.63 -1.30
C LYS A 65 -6.13 24.31 -0.57
N SER A 66 -5.60 24.24 0.63
CA SER A 66 -5.65 23.08 1.51
C SER A 66 -6.24 23.47 2.86
N THR A 67 -7.01 22.59 3.48
CA THR A 67 -7.54 22.86 4.83
C THR A 67 -6.47 22.84 5.91
N ASN A 68 -5.33 22.19 5.66
CA ASN A 68 -4.30 21.95 6.68
C ASN A 68 -2.97 22.65 6.41
N TYR A 69 -2.82 23.33 5.26
CA TYR A 69 -1.58 24.01 4.87
C TYR A 69 -1.88 25.36 4.21
N ALA A 70 -0.89 26.24 4.18
CA ALA A 70 -0.97 27.49 3.44
C ALA A 70 -1.18 27.26 1.94
N ASP A 71 -1.85 28.22 1.28
CA ASP A 71 -2.08 28.18 -0.16
C ASP A 71 -0.76 28.06 -0.93
N ALA A 72 -0.74 27.19 -1.93
CA ALA A 72 0.39 27.00 -2.83
C ALA A 72 0.02 27.43 -4.26
N THR A 73 0.98 27.94 -5.02
CA THR A 73 0.75 28.31 -6.41
C THR A 73 1.58 27.46 -7.35
N VAL A 74 0.93 26.82 -8.30
CA VAL A 74 1.57 26.08 -9.39
C VAL A 74 1.36 26.82 -10.70
N ASN A 75 2.45 27.09 -11.43
CA ASN A 75 2.40 27.76 -12.70
C ASN A 75 2.34 26.76 -13.85
N VAL A 76 1.26 26.79 -14.63
CA VAL A 76 1.17 26.08 -15.93
C VAL A 76 1.79 26.99 -16.98
N VAL A 77 2.96 26.63 -17.47
CA VAL A 77 3.68 27.39 -18.51
C VAL A 77 3.47 26.71 -19.86
N ILE A 78 2.95 27.47 -20.82
CA ILE A 78 2.70 27.07 -22.20
C ILE A 78 3.66 27.90 -23.07
N THR A 79 4.55 27.27 -23.81
CA THR A 79 5.42 27.92 -24.78
C THR A 79 4.87 27.63 -26.18
N LEU A 80 4.64 28.66 -26.97
CA LEU A 80 4.23 28.49 -28.35
C LEU A 80 5.42 28.04 -29.19
N THR A 81 5.27 26.95 -29.88
CA THR A 81 6.26 26.48 -30.84
C THR A 81 5.79 26.81 -32.25
N LYS A 82 6.70 27.14 -33.15
CA LYS A 82 6.37 27.32 -34.55
C LYS A 82 5.75 26.02 -35.06
N PRO A 83 4.54 26.06 -35.68
CA PRO A 83 4.09 24.91 -36.43
C PRO A 83 5.19 24.58 -37.44
N SER A 84 5.61 23.33 -37.53
CA SER A 84 6.60 22.89 -38.52
C SER A 84 6.02 23.19 -39.88
N SER A 85 6.30 24.40 -40.41
CA SER A 85 6.00 24.73 -41.77
C SER A 85 7.01 24.02 -42.67
N SER A 86 6.68 22.87 -43.19
CA SER A 86 7.33 22.31 -44.34
C SER A 86 7.15 23.31 -45.50
N GLY A 87 8.23 24.11 -45.77
CA GLY A 87 8.37 24.90 -46.96
C GLY A 87 8.16 24.01 -48.18
N GLY A 88 7.45 24.51 -49.14
CA GLY A 88 6.99 23.81 -50.34
C GLY A 88 8.09 23.19 -51.17
N GLY A 89 7.75 22.13 -51.84
CA GLY A 89 8.48 21.50 -52.92
C GLY A 89 8.40 19.99 -52.89
N GLY A 90 7.42 19.39 -53.53
CA GLY A 90 7.34 17.95 -53.74
C GLY A 90 6.21 17.27 -52.96
N SER A 91 5.21 16.87 -53.70
CA SER A 91 4.08 16.05 -53.23
C SER A 91 4.57 14.70 -52.71
N SER A 92 4.96 14.65 -51.44
CA SER A 92 5.00 13.40 -50.72
C SER A 92 3.92 13.47 -49.61
N HIS A 93 2.84 12.74 -49.80
CA HIS A 93 1.85 12.53 -48.78
C HIS A 93 2.53 11.92 -47.57
N SER A 94 2.84 12.72 -46.56
CA SER A 94 3.29 12.18 -45.26
C SER A 94 2.06 11.51 -44.62
N SER A 95 1.96 10.20 -44.81
CA SER A 95 0.86 9.40 -44.27
C SER A 95 0.98 9.32 -42.75
N ARG A 96 -0.11 9.58 -42.04
CA ARG A 96 -0.22 9.25 -40.63
C ARG A 96 -0.40 7.75 -40.50
N TYR A 97 0.35 7.18 -39.59
CA TYR A 97 0.31 5.74 -39.30
C TYR A 97 -0.49 5.48 -38.03
N THR A 98 -1.32 4.46 -38.09
CA THR A 98 -2.19 4.06 -36.96
C THR A 98 -1.36 3.33 -35.89
N ILE A 99 -1.73 3.54 -34.63
CA ILE A 99 -1.17 2.88 -33.47
C ILE A 99 -2.27 2.04 -32.85
N THR A 100 -2.07 0.74 -32.82
CA THR A 100 -3.00 -0.22 -32.21
C THR A 100 -2.44 -0.71 -30.89
N VAL A 101 -3.27 -0.87 -29.88
CA VAL A 101 -2.92 -1.51 -28.62
C VAL A 101 -3.69 -2.82 -28.53
N ASP A 102 -2.98 -3.93 -28.38
CA ASP A 102 -3.62 -5.23 -28.18
C ASP A 102 -4.32 -5.24 -26.82
N SER A 103 -5.39 -6.04 -26.71
CA SER A 103 -6.07 -6.23 -25.44
C SER A 103 -5.14 -6.91 -24.43
N VAL A 104 -5.13 -6.41 -23.20
CA VAL A 104 -4.36 -6.93 -22.10
C VAL A 104 -5.29 -7.34 -20.94
N LYS A 105 -4.85 -8.28 -20.12
CA LYS A 105 -5.50 -8.65 -18.86
C LYS A 105 -4.71 -8.04 -17.70
N HIS A 106 -5.38 -7.77 -16.58
CA HIS A 106 -4.76 -7.31 -15.34
C HIS A 106 -4.07 -5.95 -15.42
N GLY A 107 -4.63 -5.07 -16.24
CA GLY A 107 -4.15 -3.70 -16.38
C GLY A 107 -4.67 -3.02 -17.63
N THR A 108 -4.23 -1.79 -17.84
CA THR A 108 -4.62 -0.98 -19.00
C THR A 108 -3.38 -0.37 -19.65
N ILE A 109 -3.32 -0.42 -20.98
CA ILE A 109 -2.32 0.28 -21.78
C ILE A 109 -3.05 1.25 -22.69
N THR A 110 -2.67 2.51 -22.63
CA THR A 110 -3.21 3.55 -23.51
C THR A 110 -2.10 4.27 -24.23
N VAL A 111 -2.42 4.91 -25.35
CA VAL A 111 -1.45 5.60 -26.20
C VAL A 111 -1.95 6.97 -26.61
N SER A 112 -1.04 7.93 -26.68
CA SER A 112 -1.33 9.27 -27.17
C SER A 112 -0.15 9.80 -28.00
N PRO A 113 -0.42 10.26 -29.25
CA PRO A 113 -1.67 10.17 -30.01
C PRO A 113 -1.96 8.75 -30.54
N LYS A 114 -3.19 8.47 -30.98
CA LYS A 114 -3.60 7.18 -31.58
C LYS A 114 -3.16 7.00 -33.05
N SER A 115 -2.60 8.05 -33.65
CA SER A 115 -1.95 8.04 -34.98
C SER A 115 -0.92 9.15 -35.03
N ALA A 116 0.20 8.92 -35.71
CA ALA A 116 1.33 9.85 -35.74
C ALA A 116 2.04 9.80 -37.11
N TYR A 117 2.78 10.85 -37.44
CA TYR A 117 3.69 10.85 -38.59
C TYR A 117 5.00 10.15 -38.21
N LYS A 118 5.75 9.70 -39.22
CA LYS A 118 7.12 9.22 -39.02
C LYS A 118 7.94 10.29 -38.28
N GLY A 119 8.63 9.87 -37.20
CA GLY A 119 9.49 10.73 -36.40
C GLY A 119 8.78 11.39 -35.20
N ASP A 120 7.45 11.37 -35.14
CA ASP A 120 6.72 11.88 -33.99
C ASP A 120 6.97 11.04 -32.74
N THR A 121 6.96 11.72 -31.58
CA THR A 121 7.03 11.02 -30.29
C THR A 121 5.65 10.61 -29.83
N VAL A 122 5.50 9.34 -29.53
CA VAL A 122 4.27 8.74 -29.02
C VAL A 122 4.48 8.34 -27.57
N THR A 123 3.53 8.66 -26.71
CA THR A 123 3.54 8.30 -25.29
C THR A 123 2.65 7.10 -25.04
N ILE A 124 3.15 6.12 -24.32
CA ILE A 124 2.40 4.98 -23.80
C ILE A 124 2.19 5.18 -22.30
N THR A 125 0.96 5.05 -21.85
CA THR A 125 0.62 5.03 -20.42
C THR A 125 0.23 3.62 -20.03
N VAL A 126 0.89 3.10 -19.00
CA VAL A 126 0.67 1.76 -18.45
C VAL A 126 0.08 1.92 -17.06
N LYS A 127 -1.01 1.21 -16.79
CA LYS A 127 -1.67 1.18 -15.48
C LYS A 127 -1.99 -0.27 -15.13
N PRO A 128 -1.17 -0.92 -14.30
CA PRO A 128 -1.49 -2.25 -13.76
C PRO A 128 -2.73 -2.20 -12.86
N ASP A 129 -3.45 -3.30 -12.77
CA ASP A 129 -4.46 -3.52 -11.74
C ASP A 129 -3.78 -3.78 -10.39
N LYS A 130 -4.54 -3.65 -9.29
CA LYS A 130 -4.00 -3.86 -7.94
C LYS A 130 -3.45 -5.29 -7.79
N GLY A 131 -2.19 -5.42 -7.35
CA GLY A 131 -1.49 -6.69 -7.19
C GLY A 131 -0.85 -7.23 -8.47
N TYR A 132 -0.77 -6.40 -9.52
CA TYR A 132 -0.12 -6.75 -10.78
C TYR A 132 0.94 -5.73 -11.17
N GLU A 133 1.98 -6.17 -11.85
CA GLU A 133 3.04 -5.34 -12.41
C GLU A 133 3.22 -5.59 -13.91
N LEU A 134 3.85 -4.65 -14.60
CA LEU A 134 4.16 -4.79 -16.02
C LEU A 134 5.35 -5.74 -16.19
N ASP A 135 5.12 -6.93 -16.76
CA ASP A 135 6.17 -7.89 -17.12
C ASP A 135 6.86 -7.49 -18.44
N THR A 136 6.07 -7.28 -19.48
CA THR A 136 6.61 -6.93 -20.79
C THR A 136 5.81 -5.83 -21.48
N LEU A 137 6.54 -4.95 -22.20
CA LEU A 137 5.97 -3.95 -23.10
C LEU A 137 6.78 -3.96 -24.41
N LYS A 138 6.09 -4.13 -25.53
CA LYS A 138 6.70 -4.17 -26.85
C LYS A 138 5.93 -3.28 -27.81
N VAL A 139 6.61 -2.55 -28.65
CA VAL A 139 6.07 -1.86 -29.83
C VAL A 139 6.63 -2.56 -31.04
N LEU A 140 5.75 -3.05 -31.90
CA LEU A 140 6.12 -3.77 -33.10
C LEU A 140 5.64 -2.98 -34.33
N ASP A 141 6.45 -2.89 -35.34
CA ASP A 141 6.07 -2.29 -36.64
C ASP A 141 5.22 -3.27 -37.48
N LYS A 142 4.93 -2.89 -38.72
CA LYS A 142 4.11 -3.70 -39.65
C LYS A 142 4.72 -5.07 -39.99
N ASP A 143 6.05 -5.18 -39.91
CA ASP A 143 6.80 -6.40 -40.24
C ASP A 143 7.10 -7.26 -38.99
N GLY A 144 6.69 -6.77 -37.81
CA GLY A 144 6.87 -7.43 -36.52
C GLY A 144 8.20 -7.10 -35.87
N ASP A 145 8.94 -6.15 -36.41
CA ASP A 145 10.21 -5.71 -35.86
C ASP A 145 10.00 -4.80 -34.65
N LYS A 146 10.91 -4.89 -33.65
CA LYS A 146 10.82 -4.15 -32.42
C LYS A 146 11.18 -2.67 -32.63
N VAL A 147 10.26 -1.78 -32.30
CA VAL A 147 10.51 -0.34 -32.18
C VAL A 147 11.05 -0.05 -30.78
N LYS A 148 12.16 0.72 -30.70
CA LYS A 148 12.81 1.05 -29.43
C LYS A 148 11.88 1.89 -28.54
N ILE A 149 11.63 1.43 -27.34
CA ILE A 149 10.92 2.15 -26.28
C ILE A 149 11.96 2.82 -25.37
N THR A 150 11.68 4.04 -24.96
CA THR A 150 12.43 4.75 -23.94
C THR A 150 11.56 4.90 -22.72
N GLU A 151 12.07 4.46 -21.56
CA GLU A 151 11.42 4.66 -20.27
C GLU A 151 12.13 5.78 -19.49
N LYS A 152 11.34 6.67 -18.91
CA LYS A 152 11.84 7.70 -18.00
C LYS A 152 10.81 7.95 -16.89
N LYS A 153 11.14 7.59 -15.64
CA LYS A 153 10.26 7.76 -14.44
C LYS A 153 8.87 7.15 -14.65
N GLY A 154 8.80 5.90 -15.10
CA GLY A 154 7.55 5.18 -15.33
C GLY A 154 6.75 5.64 -16.55
N LYS A 155 7.29 6.56 -17.36
CA LYS A 155 6.66 7.02 -18.60
C LYS A 155 7.38 6.39 -19.79
N TYR A 156 6.63 5.72 -20.66
CA TYR A 156 7.14 5.05 -21.85
C TYR A 156 6.89 5.88 -23.09
N THR A 157 7.90 6.00 -23.94
CA THR A 157 7.78 6.72 -25.22
C THR A 157 8.49 5.95 -26.32
N PHE A 158 8.05 6.16 -27.57
CA PHE A 158 8.76 5.70 -28.74
C PHE A 158 8.67 6.71 -29.88
N THR A 159 9.58 6.64 -30.84
CA THR A 159 9.54 7.43 -32.07
C THR A 159 8.78 6.65 -33.15
N MET A 160 7.76 7.26 -33.77
CA MET A 160 6.91 6.63 -34.76
C MET A 160 7.71 6.24 -36.02
N PRO A 161 7.74 4.96 -36.41
CA PRO A 161 8.34 4.53 -37.67
C PRO A 161 7.48 4.94 -38.88
N ALA A 162 7.98 4.66 -40.08
CA ALA A 162 7.23 4.88 -41.35
C ALA A 162 6.21 3.77 -41.62
N SER A 163 5.55 3.25 -40.60
CA SER A 163 4.57 2.17 -40.71
C SER A 163 3.58 2.21 -39.53
N LYS A 164 2.45 1.49 -39.67
CA LYS A 164 1.59 1.20 -38.52
C LYS A 164 2.35 0.44 -37.46
N VAL A 165 1.99 0.62 -36.19
CA VAL A 165 2.58 -0.11 -35.07
C VAL A 165 1.51 -0.77 -34.21
N THR A 166 1.90 -1.87 -33.58
CA THR A 166 1.08 -2.57 -32.60
C THR A 166 1.82 -2.60 -31.26
N ILE A 167 1.15 -2.16 -30.20
CA ILE A 167 1.67 -2.20 -28.83
C ILE A 167 1.13 -3.45 -28.16
N LYS A 168 2.06 -4.25 -27.61
CA LYS A 168 1.75 -5.45 -26.83
C LYS A 168 2.31 -5.30 -25.44
N GLY A 169 1.50 -5.66 -24.45
CA GLY A 169 1.91 -5.72 -23.06
C GLY A 169 1.44 -6.98 -22.37
N LYS A 170 2.12 -7.33 -21.28
CA LYS A 170 1.74 -8.41 -20.38
C LYS A 170 1.92 -7.94 -18.95
N PHE A 171 0.92 -8.17 -18.13
CA PHE A 171 0.99 -7.98 -16.70
C PHE A 171 1.10 -9.35 -16.02
N VAL A 172 1.82 -9.40 -14.90
CA VAL A 172 1.97 -10.57 -14.03
C VAL A 172 1.61 -10.17 -12.61
N GLU A 173 1.27 -11.13 -11.80
CA GLU A 173 1.09 -10.87 -10.37
C GLU A 173 2.39 -10.31 -9.78
N GLU A 174 2.28 -9.26 -8.97
CA GLU A 174 3.42 -8.74 -8.22
C GLU A 174 4.00 -9.85 -7.35
N ALA A 175 5.32 -10.03 -7.41
CA ALA A 175 5.97 -10.97 -6.53
C ALA A 175 5.69 -10.56 -5.07
N PRO A 176 5.26 -11.50 -4.20
CA PRO A 176 4.98 -11.17 -2.81
C PRO A 176 6.22 -10.55 -2.15
N GLU A 177 6.03 -9.38 -1.53
CA GLU A 177 7.11 -8.65 -0.87
C GLU A 177 7.61 -9.43 0.36
N GLN A 178 8.88 -9.82 0.39
CA GLN A 178 9.49 -10.46 1.54
C GLN A 178 9.73 -9.42 2.65
N ILE A 179 8.88 -9.45 3.69
CA ILE A 179 8.88 -8.47 4.79
C ILE A 179 10.08 -8.68 5.74
N PHE A 180 10.37 -9.95 6.05
CA PHE A 180 11.52 -10.36 6.86
C PHE A 180 12.27 -11.49 6.16
N ALA A 181 13.60 -11.49 6.26
CA ALA A 181 14.46 -12.43 5.55
C ALA A 181 14.20 -13.91 5.92
N ASP A 182 13.67 -14.16 7.11
CA ASP A 182 13.39 -15.49 7.66
C ASP A 182 11.90 -15.87 7.61
N VAL A 183 11.07 -15.11 6.89
CA VAL A 183 9.66 -15.41 6.67
C VAL A 183 9.42 -15.54 5.17
N PRO A 184 9.62 -16.73 4.59
CA PRO A 184 9.36 -16.93 3.17
C PRO A 184 7.86 -16.78 2.85
N VAL A 185 7.55 -16.41 1.60
CA VAL A 185 6.19 -16.06 1.17
C VAL A 185 5.19 -17.23 1.26
N ASP A 186 5.67 -18.45 1.23
CA ASP A 186 4.91 -19.69 1.40
C ASP A 186 4.80 -20.16 2.87
N ALA A 187 5.41 -19.41 3.82
CA ALA A 187 5.29 -19.75 5.24
C ALA A 187 3.85 -19.61 5.73
N TYR A 188 3.39 -20.54 6.56
CA TYR A 188 2.03 -20.53 7.13
C TYR A 188 1.66 -19.22 7.85
N CYS A 189 2.65 -18.50 8.34
CA CYS A 189 2.49 -17.24 9.07
C CYS A 189 2.77 -15.99 8.23
N TYR A 190 3.10 -16.13 6.94
CA TYR A 190 3.51 -15.00 6.10
C TYR A 190 2.49 -13.86 6.10
N GLU A 191 1.23 -14.12 5.79
CA GLU A 191 0.17 -13.11 5.75
C GLU A 191 -0.06 -12.45 7.13
N ALA A 192 0.03 -13.24 8.19
CA ALA A 192 -0.12 -12.74 9.55
C ALA A 192 1.05 -11.83 9.95
N VAL A 193 2.28 -12.21 9.59
CA VAL A 193 3.49 -11.42 9.87
C VAL A 193 3.49 -10.14 9.04
N LYS A 194 3.10 -10.23 7.76
CA LYS A 194 2.95 -9.07 6.87
C LYS A 194 1.95 -8.05 7.46
N TRP A 195 0.77 -8.51 7.84
CA TRP A 195 -0.23 -7.70 8.52
C TRP A 195 0.31 -7.08 9.81
N ALA A 196 0.93 -7.88 10.69
CA ALA A 196 1.42 -7.37 11.96
C ALA A 196 2.57 -6.35 11.80
N ALA A 197 3.36 -6.46 10.73
CA ALA A 197 4.37 -5.46 10.40
C ALA A 197 3.72 -4.16 9.87
N SER A 198 2.73 -4.26 8.98
CA SER A 198 2.02 -3.09 8.42
C SER A 198 1.23 -2.31 9.49
N GLU A 199 0.65 -3.01 10.47
CA GLU A 199 -0.08 -2.39 11.60
C GLU A 199 0.85 -1.92 12.73
N GLY A 200 2.17 -2.04 12.59
CA GLY A 200 3.13 -1.66 13.64
C GLY A 200 3.10 -2.54 14.90
N ILE A 201 2.47 -3.71 14.82
CA ILE A 201 2.38 -4.67 15.94
C ILE A 201 3.77 -5.27 16.21
N THR A 202 4.55 -5.51 15.16
CA THR A 202 5.91 -6.01 15.25
C THR A 202 6.86 -5.29 14.30
N GLY A 203 8.09 -5.06 14.75
CA GLY A 203 9.23 -4.66 13.91
C GLY A 203 10.28 -5.77 13.79
N GLY A 204 9.90 -7.02 14.10
CA GLY A 204 10.84 -8.15 14.14
C GLY A 204 11.70 -8.19 15.41
N ILE A 205 12.88 -8.79 15.30
CA ILE A 205 13.86 -8.93 16.38
C ILE A 205 15.19 -8.21 16.04
N GLY A 206 15.23 -7.44 14.97
CA GLY A 206 16.42 -6.81 14.41
C GLY A 206 16.98 -7.58 13.21
N ASN A 207 17.96 -6.99 12.52
CA ASN A 207 18.63 -7.57 11.34
C ASN A 207 17.67 -8.09 10.25
N ASN A 208 16.54 -7.43 10.07
CA ASN A 208 15.49 -7.85 9.15
C ASN A 208 14.96 -9.27 9.40
N LEU A 209 14.92 -9.71 10.66
CA LEU A 209 14.43 -11.03 11.08
C LEU A 209 13.17 -10.90 11.93
N PHE A 210 12.23 -11.80 11.75
CA PHE A 210 11.04 -11.95 12.60
C PHE A 210 11.19 -13.07 13.64
N ALA A 211 11.92 -14.11 13.30
CA ALA A 211 12.12 -15.34 14.07
C ALA A 211 10.82 -16.11 14.36
N PRO A 212 10.08 -16.57 13.33
CA PRO A 212 8.75 -17.17 13.47
C PRO A 212 8.75 -18.44 14.32
N GLY A 213 9.85 -19.19 14.34
CA GLY A 213 10.01 -20.44 15.10
C GLY A 213 10.39 -20.25 16.56
N LEU A 214 10.85 -19.07 16.97
CA LEU A 214 11.25 -18.85 18.34
C LEU A 214 10.05 -18.84 19.30
N PRO A 215 10.17 -19.44 20.50
CA PRO A 215 9.17 -19.30 21.55
C PRO A 215 8.93 -17.83 21.90
N CYS A 216 7.66 -17.47 22.05
CA CYS A 216 7.28 -16.11 22.42
C CYS A 216 7.21 -15.97 23.94
N THR A 217 7.78 -14.90 24.48
CA THR A 217 7.67 -14.64 25.91
C THR A 217 6.34 -13.98 26.28
N ARG A 218 5.97 -14.03 27.55
CA ARG A 218 4.74 -13.43 28.07
C ARG A 218 4.71 -11.91 27.82
N GLY A 219 5.86 -11.23 28.04
CA GLY A 219 6.01 -9.81 27.76
C GLY A 219 5.81 -9.47 26.27
N GLN A 220 6.31 -10.31 25.36
CA GLN A 220 6.13 -10.14 23.93
C GLN A 220 4.66 -10.32 23.52
N ILE A 221 3.98 -11.35 24.04
CA ILE A 221 2.58 -11.62 23.69
C ILE A 221 1.67 -10.47 24.10
N VAL A 222 1.76 -10.01 25.35
CA VAL A 222 0.92 -8.87 25.80
C VAL A 222 1.25 -7.59 25.01
N THR A 223 2.50 -7.41 24.59
CA THR A 223 2.90 -6.28 23.75
C THR A 223 2.25 -6.36 22.36
N PHE A 224 2.19 -7.55 21.76
CA PHE A 224 1.49 -7.72 20.47
C PHE A 224 -0.02 -7.43 20.59
N LEU A 225 -0.66 -7.94 21.66
CA LEU A 225 -2.08 -7.69 21.93
C LEU A 225 -2.35 -6.20 22.17
N TRP A 226 -1.53 -5.54 22.97
CA TRP A 226 -1.66 -4.11 23.27
C TRP A 226 -1.50 -3.25 22.03
N ARG A 227 -0.51 -3.55 21.18
CA ARG A 227 -0.29 -2.84 19.92
C ARG A 227 -1.44 -3.06 18.95
N ALA A 228 -1.95 -4.28 18.86
CA ALA A 228 -3.11 -4.58 18.03
C ALA A 228 -4.39 -3.84 18.51
N ALA A 229 -4.47 -3.52 19.79
CA ALA A 229 -5.53 -2.68 20.36
C ALA A 229 -5.31 -1.17 20.16
N GLY A 230 -4.28 -0.77 19.40
CA GLY A 230 -3.94 0.64 19.14
C GLY A 230 -3.08 1.29 20.24
N SER A 231 -2.40 0.50 21.04
CA SER A 231 -1.48 0.95 22.11
C SER A 231 -2.11 1.93 23.11
N PRO A 232 -3.31 1.64 23.67
CA PRO A 232 -3.98 2.55 24.58
C PRO A 232 -3.15 2.82 25.84
N ALA A 233 -3.12 4.06 26.32
CA ALA A 233 -2.43 4.41 27.53
C ALA A 233 -3.09 3.75 28.76
N PRO A 234 -2.36 3.00 29.60
CA PRO A 234 -2.92 2.45 30.83
C PRO A 234 -3.18 3.57 31.85
N LYS A 235 -4.19 3.40 32.70
CA LYS A 235 -4.54 4.38 33.77
C LYS A 235 -3.47 4.46 34.85
N SER A 236 -2.82 3.35 35.14
CA SER A 236 -1.71 3.24 36.09
C SER A 236 -0.69 2.19 35.64
N MET A 237 0.54 2.30 36.09
CA MET A 237 1.54 1.25 35.85
C MET A 237 1.24 0.03 36.72
N SER A 238 1.68 -1.15 36.30
CA SER A 238 1.48 -2.38 37.06
C SER A 238 2.38 -2.42 38.30
N SER A 239 1.92 -3.09 39.33
CA SER A 239 2.65 -3.27 40.60
C SER A 239 3.49 -4.55 40.68
N PHE A 240 3.71 -5.23 39.54
CA PHE A 240 4.52 -6.45 39.51
C PHE A 240 6.00 -6.13 39.80
N ALA A 241 6.59 -6.83 40.76
CA ALA A 241 7.96 -6.58 41.21
C ALA A 241 9.01 -6.86 40.11
N ASP A 242 8.67 -7.66 39.10
CA ASP A 242 9.55 -8.06 37.99
C ASP A 242 9.24 -7.33 36.67
N VAL A 243 8.52 -6.21 36.74
CA VAL A 243 8.21 -5.36 35.59
C VAL A 243 8.78 -3.97 35.82
N ALA A 244 9.97 -3.70 35.29
CA ALA A 244 10.58 -2.38 35.36
C ALA A 244 9.74 -1.35 34.60
N GLU A 245 9.61 -0.13 35.12
CA GLU A 245 8.75 0.91 34.51
C GLU A 245 9.19 1.33 33.11
N ASP A 246 10.49 1.25 32.83
CA ASP A 246 11.11 1.57 31.55
C ASP A 246 11.15 0.39 30.57
N ALA A 247 10.70 -0.81 30.99
CA ALA A 247 10.66 -1.96 30.11
C ALA A 247 9.71 -1.73 28.92
N TYR A 248 10.09 -2.17 27.72
CA TYR A 248 9.29 -1.98 26.49
C TYR A 248 7.86 -2.55 26.60
N TYR A 249 7.67 -3.54 27.46
CA TYR A 249 6.38 -4.20 27.72
C TYR A 249 5.62 -3.60 28.92
N ALA A 250 6.19 -2.66 29.66
CA ALA A 250 5.59 -2.20 30.93
C ALA A 250 4.16 -1.64 30.75
N LYS A 251 3.94 -0.79 29.75
CA LYS A 251 2.61 -0.25 29.43
C LYS A 251 1.66 -1.34 28.96
N ALA A 252 2.14 -2.30 28.18
CA ALA A 252 1.32 -3.42 27.70
C ALA A 252 0.90 -4.35 28.84
N VAL A 253 1.80 -4.60 29.82
CA VAL A 253 1.45 -5.38 31.02
C VAL A 253 0.42 -4.65 31.86
N ALA A 254 0.59 -3.35 32.09
CA ALA A 254 -0.37 -2.54 32.85
C ALA A 254 -1.76 -2.56 32.18
N TRP A 255 -1.83 -2.33 30.86
CA TRP A 255 -3.05 -2.44 30.09
C TRP A 255 -3.69 -3.83 30.18
N ALA A 256 -2.88 -4.89 30.09
CA ALA A 256 -3.39 -6.26 30.16
C ALA A 256 -3.98 -6.59 31.54
N VAL A 257 -3.43 -6.03 32.62
CA VAL A 257 -4.01 -6.14 33.97
C VAL A 257 -5.33 -5.39 34.06
N GLU A 258 -5.37 -4.13 33.65
CA GLU A 258 -6.60 -3.31 33.66
C GLU A 258 -7.77 -3.95 32.92
N ASN A 259 -7.47 -4.65 31.82
CA ASN A 259 -8.49 -5.29 30.98
C ASN A 259 -8.74 -6.76 31.37
N GLY A 260 -8.23 -7.22 32.51
CA GLY A 260 -8.46 -8.58 33.00
C GLY A 260 -7.83 -9.68 32.14
N ILE A 261 -6.89 -9.33 31.24
CA ILE A 261 -6.23 -10.27 30.34
C ILE A 261 -5.28 -11.17 31.14
N THR A 262 -4.59 -10.59 32.15
CA THR A 262 -3.68 -11.32 33.04
C THR A 262 -3.77 -10.82 34.48
N GLY A 263 -3.56 -11.71 35.44
CA GLY A 263 -3.31 -11.40 36.86
C GLY A 263 -1.90 -11.74 37.30
N GLY A 264 -0.99 -11.99 36.34
CA GLY A 264 0.38 -12.43 36.65
C GLY A 264 0.54 -13.94 36.72
N THR A 265 1.62 -14.38 37.39
CA THR A 265 1.96 -15.79 37.60
C THR A 265 1.91 -16.22 39.07
N GLY A 266 1.56 -15.33 39.96
CA GLY A 266 1.59 -15.47 41.40
C GLY A 266 2.73 -14.68 42.05
N ASP A 267 2.72 -14.58 43.36
CA ASP A 267 3.79 -13.94 44.20
C ASP A 267 4.14 -12.51 43.75
N GLY A 268 3.16 -11.75 43.27
CA GLY A 268 3.37 -10.38 42.79
C GLY A 268 4.23 -10.28 41.51
N LYS A 269 4.30 -11.34 40.71
CA LYS A 269 5.12 -11.40 39.49
C LYS A 269 4.28 -11.57 38.25
N PHE A 270 4.73 -10.96 37.15
CA PHE A 270 4.21 -11.16 35.79
C PHE A 270 4.98 -12.21 35.01
N SER A 271 6.26 -12.39 35.30
CA SER A 271 7.23 -13.26 34.61
C SER A 271 7.36 -12.92 33.11
N PRO A 272 7.81 -11.68 32.76
CA PRO A 272 7.77 -11.19 31.37
C PRO A 272 8.62 -12.02 30.41
N ASP A 273 9.74 -12.56 30.88
CA ASP A 273 10.68 -13.33 30.08
C ASP A 273 10.35 -14.83 30.03
N ALA A 274 9.39 -15.28 30.84
CA ALA A 274 8.95 -16.66 30.76
C ALA A 274 8.30 -16.98 29.43
N THR A 275 8.64 -18.11 28.84
CA THR A 275 8.02 -18.62 27.62
C THR A 275 6.53 -18.87 27.86
N CYS A 276 5.72 -18.43 26.95
CA CYS A 276 4.27 -18.61 27.00
C CYS A 276 3.86 -19.91 26.32
N THR A 277 3.04 -20.72 27.00
CA THR A 277 2.46 -21.91 26.37
C THR A 277 1.34 -21.53 25.41
N ARG A 278 0.96 -22.45 24.52
CA ARG A 278 -0.18 -22.25 23.60
C ARG A 278 -1.48 -22.02 24.36
N ALA A 279 -1.71 -22.73 25.47
CA ALA A 279 -2.85 -22.52 26.34
C ALA A 279 -2.89 -21.11 26.93
N GLN A 280 -1.77 -20.62 27.42
CA GLN A 280 -1.66 -19.24 27.94
C GLN A 280 -1.87 -18.19 26.85
N ALA A 281 -1.25 -18.38 25.68
CA ALA A 281 -1.36 -17.47 24.56
C ALA A 281 -2.80 -17.31 24.08
N VAL A 282 -3.51 -18.42 23.88
CA VAL A 282 -4.94 -18.41 23.50
C VAL A 282 -5.82 -17.82 24.61
N THR A 283 -5.49 -18.06 25.90
CA THR A 283 -6.22 -17.47 27.00
C THR A 283 -6.06 -15.94 27.04
N PHE A 284 -4.86 -15.41 26.80
CA PHE A 284 -4.66 -13.97 26.70
C PHE A 284 -5.48 -13.37 25.56
N LEU A 285 -5.45 -14.00 24.38
CA LEU A 285 -6.21 -13.55 23.22
C LEU A 285 -7.73 -13.59 23.47
N TYR A 286 -8.24 -14.67 24.05
CA TYR A 286 -9.65 -14.83 24.40
C TYR A 286 -10.12 -13.74 25.36
N ARG A 287 -9.33 -13.46 26.41
CA ARG A 287 -9.63 -12.39 27.38
C ARG A 287 -9.55 -11.01 26.74
N ALA A 288 -8.56 -10.77 25.88
CA ALA A 288 -8.44 -9.52 25.13
C ALA A 288 -9.64 -9.29 24.19
N SER A 289 -10.30 -10.38 23.75
CA SER A 289 -11.54 -10.32 22.95
C SER A 289 -12.81 -10.21 23.81
N GLY A 290 -12.68 -9.94 25.12
CA GLY A 290 -13.82 -9.78 26.04
C GLY A 290 -14.41 -11.08 26.56
N SER A 291 -13.70 -12.20 26.47
CA SER A 291 -14.14 -13.52 26.96
C SER A 291 -15.54 -13.92 26.47
N PRO A 292 -15.82 -13.94 25.17
CA PRO A 292 -17.15 -14.20 24.63
C PRO A 292 -17.66 -15.59 25.04
N ALA A 293 -18.93 -15.70 25.34
CA ALA A 293 -19.56 -16.97 25.75
C ALA A 293 -19.45 -18.00 24.61
N VAL A 294 -19.02 -19.22 24.93
CA VAL A 294 -18.94 -20.34 23.99
C VAL A 294 -19.61 -21.58 24.57
N SER A 295 -20.48 -22.22 23.79
CA SER A 295 -21.21 -23.45 24.17
C SER A 295 -20.51 -24.71 23.62
N GLY A 296 -20.68 -25.86 24.28
CA GLY A 296 -20.09 -27.15 23.90
C GLY A 296 -18.66 -27.35 24.45
N SER A 297 -17.96 -28.40 24.07
CA SER A 297 -16.55 -28.69 24.39
C SER A 297 -15.66 -28.42 23.19
N ALA A 298 -14.34 -28.22 23.39
CA ALA A 298 -13.36 -28.23 22.33
C ALA A 298 -13.23 -29.66 21.75
N ALA A 299 -12.96 -29.78 20.46
CA ALA A 299 -12.78 -31.10 19.83
C ALA A 299 -11.41 -31.75 20.08
N PHE A 300 -10.52 -31.04 20.81
CA PHE A 300 -9.17 -31.54 21.07
C PHE A 300 -9.13 -32.46 22.28
N SER A 301 -8.59 -33.69 22.09
CA SER A 301 -8.55 -34.73 23.13
C SER A 301 -7.60 -34.43 24.29
N ASP A 302 -6.65 -33.52 24.13
CA ASP A 302 -5.71 -33.06 25.16
C ASP A 302 -6.18 -31.83 25.93
N VAL A 303 -7.45 -31.42 25.78
CA VAL A 303 -8.05 -30.29 26.47
C VAL A 303 -9.12 -30.80 27.44
N ALA A 304 -8.74 -30.87 28.73
CA ALA A 304 -9.71 -31.25 29.77
C ALA A 304 -10.80 -30.19 29.88
N ALA A 305 -12.04 -30.63 30.11
CA ALA A 305 -13.22 -29.74 30.15
C ALA A 305 -13.15 -28.71 31.29
N ASP A 306 -12.50 -29.03 32.37
CA ASP A 306 -12.28 -28.21 33.57
C ASP A 306 -10.97 -27.39 33.52
N ALA A 307 -10.17 -27.50 32.45
CA ALA A 307 -8.97 -26.74 32.33
C ALA A 307 -9.29 -25.22 32.24
N TYR A 308 -8.49 -24.38 32.91
CA TYR A 308 -8.68 -22.91 32.92
C TYR A 308 -8.71 -22.28 31.54
N TYR A 309 -8.13 -22.95 30.55
CA TYR A 309 -8.06 -22.53 29.16
C TYR A 309 -9.10 -23.19 28.25
N ALA A 310 -9.93 -24.10 28.77
CA ALA A 310 -10.88 -24.86 27.94
C ALA A 310 -11.81 -23.98 27.13
N SER A 311 -12.39 -22.93 27.73
CA SER A 311 -13.25 -21.97 27.05
C SER A 311 -12.51 -21.16 25.97
N ALA A 312 -11.26 -20.79 26.25
CA ALA A 312 -10.42 -20.05 25.31
C ALA A 312 -10.05 -20.89 24.08
N VAL A 313 -9.68 -22.16 24.30
CA VAL A 313 -9.36 -23.09 23.21
C VAL A 313 -10.58 -23.36 22.34
N LYS A 314 -11.72 -23.61 22.98
CA LYS A 314 -12.99 -23.82 22.27
C LYS A 314 -13.41 -22.60 21.44
N TRP A 315 -13.27 -21.40 22.00
CA TRP A 315 -13.51 -20.15 21.28
C TRP A 315 -12.59 -20.03 20.06
N ALA A 316 -11.31 -20.27 20.25
CA ALA A 316 -10.32 -20.17 19.18
C ALA A 316 -10.54 -21.20 18.06
N GLU A 317 -10.96 -22.41 18.41
CA GLU A 317 -11.35 -23.44 17.42
C GLU A 317 -12.56 -23.01 16.62
N LYS A 318 -13.66 -22.61 17.30
CA LYS A 318 -14.92 -22.22 16.65
C LYS A 318 -14.78 -21.03 15.70
N ASN A 319 -13.86 -20.13 16.02
CA ASN A 319 -13.61 -18.94 15.19
C ASN A 319 -12.47 -19.15 14.17
N GLY A 320 -12.02 -20.39 13.96
CA GLY A 320 -10.97 -20.69 12.98
C GLY A 320 -9.58 -20.12 13.33
N ILE A 321 -9.39 -19.68 14.57
CA ILE A 321 -8.13 -19.08 15.03
C ILE A 321 -7.05 -20.16 15.11
N THR A 322 -7.43 -21.37 15.56
CA THR A 322 -6.53 -22.52 15.62
C THR A 322 -7.21 -23.80 15.14
N GLY A 323 -6.46 -24.64 14.43
CA GLY A 323 -6.83 -26.05 14.11
C GLY A 323 -6.03 -27.05 14.93
N GLY A 324 -5.36 -26.62 16.01
CA GLY A 324 -4.50 -27.49 16.82
C GLY A 324 -3.11 -27.70 16.22
N ILE A 325 -2.47 -28.82 16.57
CA ILE A 325 -1.14 -29.23 16.09
C ILE A 325 -1.20 -30.52 15.27
N GLY A 326 -2.40 -30.97 14.90
CA GLY A 326 -2.63 -32.24 14.23
C GLY A 326 -3.01 -33.37 15.21
N GLY A 327 -3.51 -34.50 14.66
CA GLY A 327 -3.88 -35.65 15.44
C GLY A 327 -5.01 -35.42 16.46
N GLY A 328 -5.85 -34.38 16.28
CA GLY A 328 -6.89 -34.04 17.26
C GLY A 328 -6.37 -33.42 18.54
N LEU A 329 -5.16 -32.86 18.53
CA LEU A 329 -4.49 -32.27 19.68
C LEU A 329 -4.38 -30.75 19.53
N PHE A 330 -4.60 -30.02 20.63
CA PHE A 330 -4.32 -28.58 20.72
C PHE A 330 -2.86 -28.29 21.02
N GLY A 331 -2.19 -29.14 21.79
CA GLY A 331 -0.83 -28.94 22.25
C GLY A 331 -0.74 -27.91 23.38
N SER A 332 -1.61 -28.00 24.38
CA SER A 332 -1.80 -27.02 25.46
C SER A 332 -0.50 -26.61 26.15
N GLY A 333 0.39 -27.58 26.45
CA GLY A 333 1.65 -27.37 27.16
C GLY A 333 2.80 -26.95 26.25
N ASN A 334 2.65 -27.00 24.93
CA ASN A 334 3.70 -26.62 24.00
C ASN A 334 3.96 -25.12 24.03
N ASN A 335 5.22 -24.72 23.83
CA ASN A 335 5.55 -23.31 23.67
C ASN A 335 4.82 -22.70 22.47
N CYS A 336 4.22 -21.53 22.67
CA CYS A 336 3.66 -20.75 21.57
C CYS A 336 4.80 -19.98 20.87
N THR A 337 4.98 -20.23 19.58
CA THR A 337 6.00 -19.50 18.82
C THR A 337 5.51 -18.13 18.38
N ARG A 338 6.44 -17.24 18.00
CA ARG A 338 6.14 -15.90 17.50
C ARG A 338 5.26 -15.94 16.25
N GLY A 339 5.53 -16.86 15.34
CA GLY A 339 4.69 -17.08 14.15
C GLY A 339 3.28 -17.53 14.51
N GLN A 340 3.15 -18.41 15.52
CA GLN A 340 1.84 -18.91 15.96
C GLN A 340 1.01 -17.82 16.61
N ILE A 341 1.55 -17.05 17.55
CA ILE A 341 0.75 -16.00 18.22
C ILE A 341 0.30 -14.91 17.25
N VAL A 342 1.18 -14.48 16.34
CA VAL A 342 0.80 -13.48 15.33
C VAL A 342 -0.28 -14.04 14.38
N THR A 343 -0.21 -15.33 14.04
CA THR A 343 -1.24 -15.99 13.25
C THR A 343 -2.58 -16.07 14.01
N PHE A 344 -2.56 -16.38 15.29
CA PHE A 344 -3.77 -16.40 16.12
C PHE A 344 -4.41 -15.01 16.20
N LEU A 345 -3.59 -13.99 16.45
CA LEU A 345 -4.03 -12.61 16.51
C LEU A 345 -4.64 -12.14 15.19
N TYR A 346 -3.96 -12.37 14.07
CA TYR A 346 -4.44 -12.05 12.73
C TYR A 346 -5.81 -12.67 12.41
N ARG A 347 -5.98 -13.96 12.76
CA ARG A 347 -7.25 -14.66 12.55
C ARG A 347 -8.36 -14.21 13.48
N SER A 348 -8.02 -13.66 14.64
CA SER A 348 -9.02 -13.18 15.61
C SER A 348 -9.61 -11.81 15.26
N VAL A 349 -8.94 -11.04 14.40
CA VAL A 349 -9.38 -9.69 13.97
C VAL A 349 -9.93 -9.65 12.54
N LYS A 350 -9.89 -10.79 11.84
CA LYS A 350 -10.53 -10.99 10.52
C LYS A 350 -11.88 -11.69 10.66
#